data_a0ee379e6c34e9cd7de8bec7623caa56
#
_entry.id   a0ee379e6c34e9cd7de8bec7623caa56
#
_cell.length_a   1.000
_cell.length_b   1.000
_cell.length_c   1.000
_cell.angle_alpha   90.00
_cell.angle_beta   90.00
_cell.angle_gamma   90.00
#
_symmetry.space_group_name_H-M   'P 1'
#
loop_
_entity.id
_entity.type
_entity.pdbx_description
1 polymer ?
#
loop_
_entity_poly.entity_id
_entity_poly.type
_entity_poly.pdbx_seq_one_letter_code
_entity_poly.pdbx_strand_id
1 'polypeptide(L)'
;MFGRRFRAIVKHFSGSTRPVRDNHGMLIQPSQADVRRFFCGVYAKARTAATLEPMEILVSQWIDEHPEYHATLSDVDTALSEMAKADPNAENPFLHLSMHLSISEQCSIDQPRGIRQAVELLTHKLNSLHDAHHQAMECLGRMVYESQRSGRMPDGQAYIDCVQRHATRD
;
A
#
# COMPACT_ATOMS: atom_id res chain seq x y z
N MET A 1 -7.28 -9.03 -13.29
CA MET A 1 -5.85 -9.45 -13.35
C MET A 1 -4.94 -8.71 -12.36
N PHE A 2 -5.43 -7.68 -11.68
CA PHE A 2 -4.70 -6.77 -10.78
C PHE A 2 -4.40 -7.33 -9.38
N GLY A 3 -5.31 -8.07 -8.77
CA GLY A 3 -5.20 -8.52 -7.37
C GLY A 3 -4.03 -9.45 -7.03
N ARG A 4 -3.36 -10.04 -8.03
CA ARG A 4 -2.20 -10.91 -7.78
C ARG A 4 -0.89 -10.14 -7.61
N ARG A 5 -0.73 -9.00 -8.29
CA ARG A 5 0.51 -8.19 -8.22
C ARG A 5 0.65 -7.48 -6.89
N PHE A 6 -0.47 -7.08 -6.29
CA PHE A 6 -0.47 -6.31 -5.07
C PHE A 6 -0.33 -7.16 -3.79
N ARG A 7 -0.87 -8.38 -3.76
CA ARG A 7 -0.56 -9.35 -2.69
C ARG A 7 0.96 -9.59 -2.56
N ALA A 8 1.70 -9.39 -3.64
CA ALA A 8 3.15 -9.46 -3.65
C ALA A 8 3.82 -8.28 -2.94
N ILE A 9 3.32 -7.06 -3.11
CA ILE A 9 3.88 -5.85 -2.49
C ILE A 9 3.75 -5.93 -0.96
N VAL A 10 2.56 -6.25 -0.44
CA VAL A 10 2.33 -6.36 1.00
C VAL A 10 3.15 -7.50 1.63
N LYS A 11 3.29 -8.64 0.95
CA LYS A 11 4.15 -9.75 1.43
C LYS A 11 5.62 -9.38 1.49
N HIS A 12 6.10 -8.51 0.63
CA HIS A 12 7.53 -8.17 0.56
C HIS A 12 7.98 -7.21 1.66
N PHE A 13 7.09 -6.33 2.12
CA PHE A 13 7.36 -5.47 3.28
C PHE A 13 7.35 -6.22 4.62
N SER A 14 6.88 -7.45 4.62
CA SER A 14 6.75 -8.24 5.85
C SER A 14 7.94 -9.14 6.19
N GLY A 15 9.09 -8.96 5.59
CA GLY A 15 10.37 -9.57 6.03
C GLY A 15 10.45 -11.10 6.04
N SER A 16 9.46 -11.82 5.50
CA SER A 16 9.46 -13.29 5.49
C SER A 16 10.08 -13.83 4.20
N THR A 17 11.38 -14.05 4.22
CA THR A 17 12.15 -14.73 3.19
C THR A 17 12.02 -16.24 3.31
N ARG A 18 10.90 -16.85 2.98
CA ARG A 18 10.82 -18.26 2.61
C ARG A 18 10.26 -18.35 1.20
N PRO A 19 11.05 -18.81 0.21
CA PRO A 19 10.53 -19.04 -1.14
C PRO A 19 9.58 -20.25 -1.09
N VAL A 20 8.31 -20.00 -1.32
CA VAL A 20 7.37 -21.07 -1.68
C VAL A 20 7.69 -21.45 -3.12
N ARG A 21 8.25 -22.62 -3.31
CA ARG A 21 8.45 -23.22 -4.62
C ARG A 21 7.11 -23.69 -5.14
N ASP A 22 6.53 -22.92 -6.01
CA ASP A 22 5.41 -23.36 -6.84
C ASP A 22 5.88 -23.59 -8.25
N ASN A 23 5.62 -24.79 -8.75
CA ASN A 23 6.17 -25.39 -9.96
C ASN A 23 5.45 -24.94 -11.25
N HIS A 24 4.87 -23.73 -11.31
CA HIS A 24 4.24 -23.20 -12.52
C HIS A 24 4.34 -21.67 -12.56
N GLY A 25 5.24 -21.18 -13.38
CA GLY A 25 5.30 -19.79 -13.84
C GLY A 25 5.89 -18.84 -12.80
N MET A 26 7.06 -18.35 -13.11
CA MET A 26 7.83 -17.36 -12.34
C MET A 26 6.97 -16.09 -12.09
N LEU A 27 6.20 -16.07 -11.01
CA LEU A 27 5.58 -14.85 -10.49
C LEU A 27 6.69 -14.05 -9.82
N ILE A 28 7.35 -13.23 -10.61
CA ILE A 28 8.33 -12.25 -10.10
C ILE A 28 7.56 -11.30 -9.19
N GLN A 29 7.76 -11.45 -7.89
CA GLN A 29 7.30 -10.44 -6.93
C GLN A 29 8.18 -9.22 -7.09
N PRO A 30 7.61 -7.99 -7.19
CA PRO A 30 8.42 -6.80 -7.33
C PRO A 30 9.34 -6.66 -6.11
N SER A 31 10.62 -6.41 -6.36
CA SER A 31 11.58 -6.12 -5.31
C SER A 31 11.29 -4.75 -4.69
N GLN A 32 11.86 -4.47 -3.52
CA GLN A 32 11.80 -3.11 -2.95
C GLN A 32 12.37 -2.06 -3.90
N ALA A 33 13.39 -2.41 -4.69
CA ALA A 33 13.95 -1.54 -5.72
C ALA A 33 12.94 -1.28 -6.86
N ASP A 34 12.17 -2.28 -7.27
CA ASP A 34 11.14 -2.12 -8.31
C ASP A 34 10.01 -1.21 -7.83
N VAL A 35 9.62 -1.33 -6.56
CA VAL A 35 8.62 -0.45 -5.94
C VAL A 35 9.11 1.01 -5.95
N ARG A 36 10.37 1.27 -5.57
CA ARG A 36 10.95 2.63 -5.61
C ARG A 36 11.00 3.19 -7.03
N ARG A 37 11.50 2.42 -7.98
CA ARG A 37 11.51 2.82 -9.41
C ARG A 37 10.12 3.14 -9.93
N PHE A 38 9.13 2.35 -9.53
CA PHE A 38 7.74 2.57 -9.95
C PHE A 38 7.20 3.91 -9.43
N PHE A 39 7.28 4.18 -8.12
CA PHE A 39 6.76 5.42 -7.55
C PHE A 39 7.53 6.66 -8.05
N CYS A 40 8.86 6.60 -8.10
CA CYS A 40 9.67 7.69 -8.67
C CYS A 40 9.35 7.90 -10.16
N GLY A 41 9.14 6.84 -10.92
CA GLY A 41 8.76 6.91 -12.34
C GLY A 41 7.40 7.56 -12.56
N VAL A 42 6.40 7.23 -11.72
CA VAL A 42 5.07 7.88 -11.77
C VAL A 42 5.19 9.36 -11.42
N TYR A 43 5.94 9.71 -10.37
CA TYR A 43 6.18 11.09 -10.01
C TYR A 43 6.82 11.88 -11.15
N ALA A 44 7.87 11.36 -11.78
CA ALA A 44 8.53 12.00 -12.91
C ALA A 44 7.60 12.19 -14.12
N LYS A 45 6.79 11.18 -14.46
CA LYS A 45 5.79 11.26 -15.53
C LYS A 45 4.74 12.34 -15.25
N ALA A 46 4.20 12.39 -14.03
CA ALA A 46 3.20 13.38 -13.63
C ALA A 46 3.75 14.80 -13.73
N ARG A 47 5.01 15.03 -13.33
CA ARG A 47 5.68 16.36 -13.40
C ARG A 47 5.97 16.81 -14.83
N THR A 48 6.11 15.91 -15.78
CA THR A 48 6.33 16.21 -17.20
C THR A 48 5.04 16.18 -18.03
N ALA A 49 3.88 16.03 -17.39
CA ALA A 49 2.58 15.87 -18.05
C ALA A 49 2.57 14.72 -19.08
N ALA A 50 3.36 13.68 -18.86
CA ALA A 50 3.36 12.49 -19.67
C ALA A 50 2.06 11.68 -19.45
N THR A 51 1.67 10.87 -20.41
CA THR A 51 0.50 10.00 -20.29
C THR A 51 0.71 8.98 -19.17
N LEU A 52 -0.24 8.94 -18.23
CA LEU A 52 -0.27 7.99 -17.12
C LEU A 52 -1.23 6.83 -17.43
N GLU A 53 -0.81 5.62 -17.10
CA GLU A 53 -1.69 4.45 -17.10
C GLU A 53 -2.71 4.53 -15.94
N PRO A 54 -3.85 3.81 -15.98
CA PRO A 54 -4.89 3.92 -14.95
C PRO A 54 -4.39 3.73 -13.51
N MET A 55 -3.45 2.80 -13.29
CA MET A 55 -2.83 2.62 -11.98
C MET A 55 -1.91 3.79 -11.62
N GLU A 56 -1.19 4.34 -12.57
CA GLU A 56 -0.30 5.48 -12.36
C GLU A 56 -1.08 6.74 -12.01
N ILE A 57 -2.30 6.92 -12.58
CA ILE A 57 -3.20 8.01 -12.20
C ILE A 57 -3.56 7.91 -10.71
N LEU A 58 -3.95 6.73 -10.25
CA LEU A 58 -4.29 6.51 -8.84
C LEU A 58 -3.09 6.77 -7.92
N VAL A 59 -1.92 6.29 -8.32
CA VAL A 59 -0.67 6.53 -7.58
C VAL A 59 -0.32 8.02 -7.54
N SER A 60 -0.46 8.73 -8.67
CA SER A 60 -0.22 10.17 -8.74
C SER A 60 -1.11 10.95 -7.79
N GLN A 61 -2.40 10.59 -7.68
CA GLN A 61 -3.31 11.22 -6.72
C GLN A 61 -2.81 11.06 -5.28
N TRP A 62 -2.36 9.87 -4.87
CA TRP A 62 -1.80 9.67 -3.53
C TRP A 62 -0.47 10.37 -3.32
N ILE A 63 0.36 10.49 -4.35
CA ILE A 63 1.60 11.28 -4.30
C ILE A 63 1.28 12.77 -4.07
N ASP A 64 0.25 13.30 -4.74
CA ASP A 64 -0.17 14.71 -4.58
C ASP A 64 -0.73 15.01 -3.18
N GLU A 65 -1.35 14.03 -2.52
CA GLU A 65 -1.79 14.12 -1.12
C GLU A 65 -0.61 14.07 -0.11
N HIS A 66 0.61 13.73 -0.57
CA HIS A 66 1.81 13.60 0.25
C HIS A 66 2.98 14.44 -0.27
N PRO A 67 2.86 15.78 -0.25
CA PRO A 67 3.92 16.66 -0.77
C PRO A 67 5.25 16.52 0.00
N GLU A 68 5.23 16.04 1.24
CA GLU A 68 6.41 15.73 2.05
C GLU A 68 7.31 14.65 1.43
N TYR A 69 6.77 13.79 0.56
CA TYR A 69 7.53 12.74 -0.11
C TYR A 69 8.11 13.15 -1.46
N HIS A 70 7.73 14.32 -1.99
CA HIS A 70 8.16 14.75 -3.32
C HIS A 70 9.67 14.82 -3.49
N ALA A 71 10.40 15.26 -2.45
CA ALA A 71 11.86 15.30 -2.48
C ALA A 71 12.47 13.90 -2.66
N THR A 72 11.96 12.91 -1.91
CA THR A 72 12.42 11.51 -1.99
C THR A 72 12.06 10.87 -3.34
N LEU A 73 10.89 11.22 -3.90
CA LEU A 73 10.41 10.67 -5.18
C LEU A 73 11.09 11.29 -6.39
N SER A 74 11.73 12.46 -6.24
CA SER A 74 12.39 13.18 -7.34
C SER A 74 13.73 12.59 -7.75
N ASP A 75 14.35 11.77 -6.89
CA ASP A 75 15.68 11.19 -7.13
C ASP A 75 15.68 9.68 -6.86
N VAL A 76 15.52 8.92 -7.94
CA VAL A 76 15.46 7.46 -7.89
C VAL A 76 16.78 6.83 -7.42
N ASP A 77 17.93 7.41 -7.78
CA ASP A 77 19.23 6.87 -7.42
C ASP A 77 19.49 7.02 -5.93
N THR A 78 19.16 8.18 -5.35
CA THR A 78 19.18 8.40 -3.91
C THR A 78 18.18 7.45 -3.21
N ALA A 79 16.94 7.33 -3.68
CA ALA A 79 15.95 6.43 -3.10
C ALA A 79 16.40 4.95 -3.09
N LEU A 80 17.14 4.51 -4.11
CA LEU A 80 17.71 3.17 -4.17
C LEU A 80 18.92 3.00 -3.24
N SER A 81 19.79 4.00 -3.16
CA SER A 81 20.99 3.94 -2.30
C SER A 81 20.65 3.95 -0.81
N GLU A 82 19.64 4.69 -0.42
CA GLU A 82 19.16 4.78 0.96
C GLU A 82 18.43 3.51 1.43
N MET A 83 18.00 2.66 0.51
CA MET A 83 17.33 1.41 0.85
C MET A 83 18.14 0.51 1.79
N ALA A 84 19.45 0.48 1.61
CA ALA A 84 20.37 -0.32 2.45
C ALA A 84 20.65 0.30 3.83
N LYS A 85 20.34 1.59 3.99
CA LYS A 85 20.61 2.38 5.21
C LYS A 85 19.34 2.71 5.99
N ALA A 86 18.16 2.23 5.51
CA ALA A 86 16.88 2.59 6.08
C ALA A 86 16.80 2.17 7.55
N ASP A 87 16.51 3.12 8.43
CA ASP A 87 16.14 2.87 9.81
C ASP A 87 14.77 2.16 9.82
N PRO A 88 14.64 0.97 10.43
CA PRO A 88 13.37 0.27 10.53
C PRO A 88 12.26 1.06 11.25
N ASN A 89 12.65 2.05 12.07
CA ASN A 89 11.72 2.89 12.83
C ASN A 89 11.40 4.23 12.11
N ALA A 90 12.09 4.54 11.02
CA ALA A 90 11.80 5.74 10.23
C ALA A 90 10.59 5.50 9.32
N GLU A 91 9.84 6.56 9.09
CA GLU A 91 8.77 6.55 8.12
C GLU A 91 9.31 6.20 6.72
N ASN A 92 8.68 5.24 6.08
CA ASN A 92 9.06 4.80 4.74
C ASN A 92 8.01 5.27 3.72
N PRO A 93 8.30 6.32 2.92
CA PRO A 93 7.36 6.86 1.94
C PRO A 93 6.82 5.81 0.96
N PHE A 94 7.67 4.89 0.55
CA PHE A 94 7.29 3.85 -0.41
C PHE A 94 6.36 2.81 0.20
N LEU A 95 6.54 2.47 1.47
CA LEU A 95 5.61 1.62 2.20
C LEU A 95 4.28 2.34 2.39
N HIS A 96 4.30 3.59 2.83
CA HIS A 96 3.12 4.41 3.07
C HIS A 96 2.25 4.54 1.80
N LEU A 97 2.85 4.98 0.69
CA LEU A 97 2.17 5.07 -0.60
C LEU A 97 1.66 3.71 -1.10
N SER A 98 2.41 2.63 -0.86
CA SER A 98 1.97 1.26 -1.19
C SER A 98 0.74 0.85 -0.38
N MET A 99 0.61 1.28 0.87
CA MET A 99 -0.56 1.01 1.69
C MET A 99 -1.80 1.78 1.19
N HIS A 100 -1.66 3.05 0.79
CA HIS A 100 -2.73 3.79 0.13
C HIS A 100 -3.22 3.08 -1.13
N LEU A 101 -2.28 2.66 -1.99
CA LEU A 101 -2.60 1.93 -3.21
C LEU A 101 -3.30 0.59 -2.92
N SER A 102 -2.86 -0.12 -1.86
CA SER A 102 -3.47 -1.37 -1.41
C SER A 102 -4.93 -1.21 -1.01
N ILE A 103 -5.20 -0.21 -0.18
CA ILE A 103 -6.57 0.06 0.30
C ILE A 103 -7.45 0.48 -0.88
N SER A 104 -6.96 1.33 -1.77
CA SER A 104 -7.68 1.74 -2.98
C SER A 104 -8.03 0.54 -3.86
N GLU A 105 -7.10 -0.38 -4.07
CA GLU A 105 -7.35 -1.60 -4.83
C GLU A 105 -8.36 -2.51 -4.12
N GLN A 106 -8.20 -2.72 -2.81
CA GLN A 106 -9.13 -3.50 -2.00
C GLN A 106 -10.57 -2.95 -2.11
N CYS A 107 -10.72 -1.63 -2.00
CA CYS A 107 -12.01 -0.96 -2.15
C CYS A 107 -12.56 -1.10 -3.58
N SER A 108 -11.72 -1.01 -4.60
CA SER A 108 -12.17 -1.09 -6.00
C SER A 108 -12.79 -2.45 -6.35
N ILE A 109 -12.23 -3.54 -5.81
CA ILE A 109 -12.66 -4.91 -6.06
C ILE A 109 -13.49 -5.52 -4.90
N ASP A 110 -13.70 -4.77 -3.82
CA ASP A 110 -14.35 -5.19 -2.58
C ASP A 110 -13.75 -6.49 -2.00
N GLN A 111 -12.43 -6.52 -1.83
CA GLN A 111 -11.70 -7.66 -1.28
C GLN A 111 -10.76 -7.23 -0.14
N PRO A 112 -10.98 -7.69 1.08
CA PRO A 112 -12.04 -8.60 1.56
C PRO A 112 -13.44 -8.00 1.43
N ARG A 113 -14.45 -8.84 1.19
CA ARG A 113 -15.82 -8.38 0.92
C ARG A 113 -16.36 -7.55 2.08
N GLY A 114 -16.80 -6.32 1.80
CA GLY A 114 -17.29 -5.34 2.75
C GLY A 114 -16.29 -4.25 3.10
N ILE A 115 -15.03 -4.35 2.65
CA ILE A 115 -14.02 -3.33 2.93
C ILE A 115 -14.37 -1.99 2.29
N ARG A 116 -14.93 -2.00 1.08
CA ARG A 116 -15.39 -0.78 0.41
C ARG A 116 -16.35 0.00 1.28
N GLN A 117 -17.41 -0.65 1.75
CA GLN A 117 -18.42 -0.02 2.60
C GLN A 117 -17.82 0.49 3.92
N ALA A 118 -16.92 -0.27 4.53
CA ALA A 118 -16.28 0.13 5.78
C ALA A 118 -15.45 1.41 5.61
N VAL A 119 -14.67 1.51 4.53
CA VAL A 119 -13.86 2.70 4.21
C VAL A 119 -14.75 3.88 3.80
N GLU A 120 -15.82 3.66 3.04
CA GLU A 120 -16.79 4.71 2.68
C GLU A 120 -17.46 5.30 3.93
N LEU A 121 -17.90 4.48 4.88
CA LEU A 121 -18.48 4.95 6.15
C LEU A 121 -17.45 5.78 6.94
N LEU A 122 -16.22 5.33 7.00
CA LEU A 122 -15.14 6.05 7.68
C LEU A 122 -14.82 7.37 6.98
N THR A 123 -14.79 7.40 5.65
CA THR A 123 -14.63 8.62 4.84
C THR A 123 -15.74 9.62 5.12
N HIS A 124 -16.98 9.17 5.18
CA HIS A 124 -18.12 10.03 5.53
C HIS A 124 -17.99 10.61 6.93
N LYS A 125 -17.60 9.81 7.91
CA LYS A 125 -17.42 10.28 9.30
C LYS A 125 -16.33 11.34 9.40
N LEU A 126 -15.19 11.12 8.74
CA LEU A 126 -14.03 12.01 8.82
C LEU A 126 -14.11 13.17 7.83
N ASN A 127 -15.03 13.11 6.87
CA ASN A 127 -15.12 14.02 5.73
C ASN A 127 -13.79 14.13 4.96
N SER A 128 -12.99 13.05 4.96
CA SER A 128 -11.66 12.97 4.37
C SER A 128 -11.35 11.52 3.97
N LEU A 129 -11.12 11.28 2.68
CA LEU A 129 -10.66 9.99 2.19
C LEU A 129 -9.22 9.70 2.65
N HIS A 130 -8.38 10.73 2.68
CA HIS A 130 -7.00 10.64 3.13
C HIS A 130 -6.92 10.16 4.59
N ASP A 131 -7.65 10.80 5.50
CA ASP A 131 -7.68 10.42 6.91
C ASP A 131 -8.32 9.04 7.12
N ALA A 132 -9.35 8.71 6.34
CA ALA A 132 -9.94 7.37 6.37
C ALA A 132 -8.95 6.29 5.96
N HIS A 133 -8.13 6.55 4.94
CA HIS A 133 -7.06 5.64 4.56
C HIS A 133 -6.02 5.47 5.65
N HIS A 134 -5.60 6.54 6.33
CA HIS A 134 -4.66 6.47 7.45
C HIS A 134 -5.18 5.60 8.59
N GLN A 135 -6.44 5.76 8.98
CA GLN A 135 -7.05 4.88 10.00
C GLN A 135 -7.21 3.43 9.51
N ALA A 136 -7.55 3.24 8.24
CA ALA A 136 -7.61 1.90 7.66
C ALA A 136 -6.21 1.24 7.59
N MET A 137 -5.14 2.01 7.38
CA MET A 137 -3.75 1.52 7.41
C MET A 137 -3.36 0.95 8.78
N GLU A 138 -3.80 1.54 9.87
CA GLU A 138 -3.56 1.00 11.22
C GLU A 138 -4.18 -0.40 11.37
N CYS A 139 -5.41 -0.58 10.88
CA CYS A 139 -6.09 -1.86 10.88
C CYS A 139 -5.42 -2.88 9.95
N LEU A 140 -5.00 -2.45 8.76
CA LEU A 140 -4.29 -3.27 7.79
C LEU A 140 -2.93 -3.72 8.35
N GLY A 141 -2.17 -2.81 8.93
CA GLY A 141 -0.88 -3.09 9.56
C GLY A 141 -1.01 -4.09 10.70
N ARG A 142 -2.03 -3.94 11.54
CA ARG A 142 -2.33 -4.90 12.62
C ARG A 142 -2.63 -6.29 12.08
N MET A 143 -3.49 -6.40 11.08
CA MET A 143 -3.82 -7.70 10.45
C MET A 143 -2.57 -8.38 9.88
N VAL A 144 -1.71 -7.62 9.19
CA VAL A 144 -0.46 -8.14 8.62
C VAL A 144 0.49 -8.61 9.72
N TYR A 145 0.68 -7.80 10.77
CA TYR A 145 1.54 -8.13 11.91
C TYR A 145 1.07 -9.41 12.63
N GLU A 146 -0.23 -9.54 12.90
CA GLU A 146 -0.80 -10.73 13.56
C GLU A 146 -0.66 -11.99 12.71
N SER A 147 -0.89 -11.85 11.39
CA SER A 147 -0.68 -12.95 10.43
C SER A 147 0.76 -13.44 10.45
N GLN A 148 1.73 -12.53 10.43
CA GLN A 148 3.15 -12.88 10.45
C GLN A 148 3.56 -13.55 11.79
N ARG A 149 3.12 -12.97 12.90
CA ARG A 149 3.45 -13.48 14.23
C ARG A 149 2.86 -14.87 14.49
N SER A 150 1.65 -15.13 14.02
CA SER A 150 0.93 -16.39 14.23
C SER A 150 1.22 -17.44 13.16
N GLY A 151 1.80 -17.07 12.02
CA GLY A 151 1.93 -17.91 10.84
C GLY A 151 0.59 -18.29 10.18
N ARG A 152 -0.51 -17.63 10.57
CA ARG A 152 -1.85 -17.86 10.01
C ARG A 152 -2.12 -16.95 8.82
N MET A 153 -3.13 -17.31 8.01
CA MET A 153 -3.62 -16.44 6.95
C MET A 153 -4.15 -15.13 7.55
N PRO A 154 -3.98 -13.98 6.84
CA PRO A 154 -4.55 -12.70 7.27
C PRO A 154 -6.06 -12.80 7.48
N ASP A 155 -6.55 -12.30 8.60
CA ASP A 155 -7.97 -12.28 8.95
C ASP A 155 -8.64 -11.04 8.37
N GLY A 156 -9.22 -11.21 7.18
CA GLY A 156 -9.93 -10.13 6.50
C GLY A 156 -11.18 -9.64 7.24
N GLN A 157 -11.85 -10.51 8.03
CA GLN A 157 -13.02 -10.09 8.80
C GLN A 157 -12.61 -9.20 9.97
N ALA A 158 -11.58 -9.60 10.72
CA ALA A 158 -11.03 -8.79 11.81
C ALA A 158 -10.54 -7.41 11.31
N TYR A 159 -9.99 -7.34 10.09
CA TYR A 159 -9.60 -6.09 9.45
C TYR A 159 -10.83 -5.20 9.17
N ILE A 160 -11.88 -5.73 8.53
CA ILE A 160 -13.11 -4.98 8.26
C ILE A 160 -13.74 -4.49 9.56
N ASP A 161 -13.87 -5.36 10.57
CA ASP A 161 -14.43 -5.02 11.88
C ASP A 161 -13.62 -3.91 12.57
N CYS A 162 -12.30 -3.89 12.37
CA CYS A 162 -11.44 -2.82 12.86
C CYS A 162 -11.79 -1.48 12.20
N VAL A 163 -11.87 -1.43 10.88
CA VAL A 163 -12.22 -0.20 10.12
C VAL A 163 -13.62 0.28 10.48
N GLN A 164 -14.60 -0.63 10.58
CA GLN A 164 -15.96 -0.29 10.99
C GLN A 164 -16.04 0.29 12.40
N ARG A 165 -15.25 -0.22 13.34
CA ARG A 165 -15.17 0.36 14.69
C ARG A 165 -14.65 1.80 14.66
N HIS A 166 -13.68 2.14 13.82
CA HIS A 166 -13.25 3.52 13.63
C HIS A 166 -14.37 4.40 13.04
N ALA A 167 -15.19 3.86 12.15
CA ALA A 167 -16.32 4.57 11.57
C ALA A 167 -17.48 4.81 12.54
N THR A 168 -17.68 3.94 13.54
CA THR A 168 -18.88 3.94 14.42
C THR A 168 -18.62 4.41 15.86
N ARG A 169 -17.37 4.50 16.30
CA ARG A 169 -17.03 5.03 17.61
C ARG A 169 -17.18 6.57 17.61
N ASP A 170 -17.83 7.09 18.62
CA ASP A 170 -17.89 8.53 18.92
C ASP A 170 -16.54 9.05 19.40
#